data_1c7c6921c178fe0e74c4cbb0420d08c5
#
_entry.id   1c7c6921c178fe0e74c4cbb0420d08c5
#
_cell.length_a   1.000
_cell.length_b   1.000
_cell.length_c   1.000
_cell.angle_alpha   90.00
_cell.angle_beta   90.00
_cell.angle_gamma   90.00
#
_symmetry.space_group_name_H-M   'P 1'
#
loop_
_entity.id
_entity.type
_entity.pdbx_description
1 polymer ?
#
loop_
_entity_poly.entity_id
_entity_poly.type
_entity_poly.pdbx_seq_one_letter_code
_entity_poly.pdbx_strand_id
1 'polypeptide(L)'
;MPSDFERLYQDKLCSADAAMSAVSSGDNLSMGIALGEPPALLKALSERLDRGELEDLKLWYFHSMPAAATTVLDYRHMDKLTPHCMFLGPTERALVEAGEADGRKVINFVPVAFSDAPRMLSEHIELDRFVPVVSPMGKHGFFSIGTNDDYASTA
;
A
#
# COMPACT_ATOMS: atom_id res chain seq x y z
N MET A 1 11.57 13.27 31.83
CA MET A 1 11.26 14.08 30.63
C MET A 1 11.16 13.15 29.45
N PRO A 2 10.22 13.38 28.50
CA PRO A 2 10.15 12.58 27.29
C PRO A 2 11.48 12.66 26.53
N SER A 3 11.91 11.57 25.93
CA SER A 3 13.09 11.54 25.07
C SER A 3 12.86 12.38 23.80
N ASP A 4 13.93 12.73 23.09
CA ASP A 4 13.81 13.44 21.82
C ASP A 4 13.02 12.61 20.78
N PHE A 5 13.15 11.28 20.84
CA PHE A 5 12.37 10.36 20.00
C PHE A 5 10.88 10.37 20.33
N GLU A 6 10.52 10.40 21.62
CA GLU A 6 9.10 10.50 22.04
C GLU A 6 8.46 11.80 21.56
N ARG A 7 9.18 12.91 21.66
CA ARG A 7 8.68 14.21 21.14
C ARG A 7 8.48 14.13 19.63
N LEU A 8 9.47 13.69 18.88
CA LEU A 8 9.40 13.55 17.42
C LEU A 8 8.27 12.62 16.99
N TYR A 9 8.05 11.52 17.71
CA TYR A 9 6.95 10.59 17.45
C TYR A 9 5.59 11.26 17.67
N GLN A 10 5.40 11.96 18.79
CA GLN A 10 4.15 12.67 19.08
C GLN A 10 3.87 13.77 18.06
N ASP A 11 4.89 14.50 17.64
CA ASP A 11 4.78 15.57 16.65
C ASP A 11 4.36 15.07 15.26
N LYS A 12 4.74 13.81 14.93
CA LYS A 12 4.41 13.18 13.65
C LYS A 12 3.16 12.30 13.70
N LEU A 13 2.67 11.97 14.90
CA LEU A 13 1.49 11.12 15.04
C LEU A 13 0.25 11.85 14.56
N CYS A 14 -0.45 11.26 13.59
CA CYS A 14 -1.64 11.85 13.01
C CYS A 14 -2.71 10.79 12.71
N SER A 15 -3.90 11.21 12.31
CA SER A 15 -4.95 10.32 11.86
C SER A 15 -4.60 9.67 10.51
N ALA A 16 -5.27 8.58 10.17
CA ALA A 16 -5.12 7.92 8.86
C ALA A 16 -5.46 8.89 7.71
N ASP A 17 -6.50 9.71 7.85
CA ASP A 17 -6.88 10.70 6.85
C ASP A 17 -5.79 11.76 6.66
N ALA A 18 -5.22 12.26 7.76
CA ALA A 18 -4.13 13.23 7.70
C ALA A 18 -2.86 12.62 7.07
N ALA A 19 -2.53 11.35 7.40
CA ALA A 19 -1.42 10.65 6.78
C ALA A 19 -1.63 10.48 5.28
N MET A 20 -2.81 10.04 4.87
CA MET A 20 -3.13 9.83 3.45
C MET A 20 -3.29 11.13 2.67
N SER A 21 -3.42 12.29 3.31
CA SER A 21 -3.39 13.58 2.61
C SER A 21 -2.05 13.87 1.94
N ALA A 22 -0.98 13.19 2.34
CA ALA A 22 0.33 13.27 1.70
C ALA A 22 0.41 12.55 0.34
N VAL A 23 -0.57 11.69 0.01
CA VAL A 23 -0.62 11.00 -1.29
C VAL A 23 -1.15 11.95 -2.34
N SER A 24 -0.48 11.98 -3.48
CA SER A 24 -0.83 12.80 -4.65
C SER A 24 -1.19 11.94 -5.86
N SER A 25 -1.95 12.49 -6.80
CA SER A 25 -2.20 11.84 -8.08
C SER A 25 -0.88 11.54 -8.80
N GLY A 26 -0.79 10.34 -9.39
CA GLY A 26 0.41 9.86 -10.06
C GLY A 26 1.41 9.13 -9.16
N ASP A 27 1.27 9.19 -7.83
CA ASP A 27 2.20 8.52 -6.89
C ASP A 27 2.28 7.01 -7.12
N ASN A 28 3.49 6.47 -6.95
CA ASN A 28 3.76 5.05 -6.79
C ASN A 28 3.71 4.69 -5.31
N LEU A 29 2.72 3.91 -4.91
CA LEU A 29 2.55 3.42 -3.55
C LEU A 29 2.96 1.96 -3.44
N SER A 30 3.48 1.56 -2.30
CA SER A 30 3.55 0.16 -1.91
C SER A 30 3.01 -0.03 -0.49
N MET A 31 2.49 -1.20 -0.20
CA MET A 31 1.95 -1.56 1.11
C MET A 31 2.61 -2.83 1.65
N GLY A 32 2.57 -3.01 2.96
CA GLY A 32 3.02 -4.25 3.59
C GLY A 32 2.19 -5.44 3.12
N ILE A 33 2.80 -6.62 3.08
CA ILE A 33 2.14 -7.87 2.70
C ILE A 33 1.39 -8.47 3.92
N ALA A 34 0.33 -9.19 3.67
CA ALA A 34 -0.41 -9.98 4.65
C ALA A 34 -0.79 -9.17 5.92
N LEU A 35 -0.27 -9.52 7.09
CA LEU A 35 -0.51 -8.81 8.34
C LEU A 35 0.10 -7.39 8.36
N GLY A 36 0.99 -7.07 7.43
CA GLY A 36 1.55 -5.73 7.23
C GLY A 36 0.65 -4.78 6.46
N GLU A 37 -0.46 -5.26 5.91
CA GLU A 37 -1.46 -4.44 5.23
C GLU A 37 -2.10 -3.45 6.22
N PRO A 38 -2.11 -2.11 5.96
CA PRO A 38 -2.60 -1.10 6.91
C PRO A 38 -4.08 -0.76 6.70
N PRO A 39 -5.05 -1.41 7.38
CA PRO A 39 -6.47 -1.27 7.06
C PRO A 39 -7.00 0.15 7.16
N ALA A 40 -6.55 0.92 8.16
CA ALA A 40 -7.01 2.29 8.38
C ALA A 40 -6.53 3.23 7.26
N LEU A 41 -5.28 3.07 6.80
CA LEU A 41 -4.72 3.87 5.71
C LEU A 41 -5.36 3.52 4.38
N LEU A 42 -5.58 2.22 4.10
CA LEU A 42 -6.24 1.77 2.87
C LEU A 42 -7.70 2.26 2.81
N LYS A 43 -8.40 2.28 3.93
CA LYS A 43 -9.75 2.86 4.01
C LYS A 43 -9.71 4.36 3.71
N ALA A 44 -8.85 5.13 4.34
CA ALA A 44 -8.72 6.56 4.10
C ALA A 44 -8.35 6.87 2.64
N LEU A 45 -7.47 6.08 2.04
CA LEU A 45 -7.11 6.19 0.63
C LEU A 45 -8.30 5.89 -0.30
N SER A 46 -9.05 4.82 -0.01
CA SER A 46 -10.28 4.45 -0.73
C SER A 46 -11.31 5.59 -0.70
N GLU A 47 -11.52 6.21 0.45
CA GLU A 47 -12.44 7.35 0.60
C GLU A 47 -12.01 8.57 -0.23
N ARG A 48 -10.71 8.82 -0.37
CA ARG A 48 -10.17 9.87 -1.25
C ARG A 48 -10.40 9.55 -2.73
N LEU A 49 -10.23 8.28 -3.12
CA LEU A 49 -10.56 7.81 -4.47
C LEU A 49 -12.06 7.96 -4.76
N ASP A 50 -12.92 7.62 -3.80
CA ASP A 50 -14.38 7.78 -3.92
C ASP A 50 -14.78 9.26 -4.13
N ARG A 51 -14.11 10.19 -3.43
CA ARG A 51 -14.34 11.63 -3.59
C ARG A 51 -13.74 12.22 -4.88
N GLY A 52 -12.99 11.44 -5.66
CA GLY A 52 -12.35 11.91 -6.88
C GLY A 52 -11.18 12.87 -6.63
N GLU A 53 -10.53 12.77 -5.47
CA GLU A 53 -9.38 13.60 -5.11
C GLU A 53 -8.07 13.10 -5.71
N LEU A 54 -8.03 11.86 -6.18
CA LEU A 54 -6.83 11.18 -6.66
C LEU A 54 -7.09 10.48 -7.99
N GLU A 55 -6.10 10.54 -8.87
CA GLU A 55 -6.10 9.89 -10.17
C GLU A 55 -4.70 9.32 -10.49
N ASP A 56 -4.63 8.35 -11.39
CA ASP A 56 -3.40 7.73 -11.90
C ASP A 56 -2.46 7.17 -10.82
N LEU A 57 -3.01 6.69 -9.70
CA LEU A 57 -2.21 6.03 -8.67
C LEU A 57 -1.73 4.66 -9.16
N LYS A 58 -0.54 4.27 -8.72
CA LYS A 58 0.00 2.93 -8.94
C LYS A 58 0.24 2.27 -7.57
N LEU A 59 -0.38 1.10 -7.37
CA LEU A 59 -0.23 0.34 -6.13
C LEU A 59 0.59 -0.92 -6.38
N TRP A 60 1.81 -0.96 -5.84
CA TRP A 60 2.76 -2.05 -5.95
C TRP A 60 2.69 -2.95 -4.72
N TYR A 61 2.37 -4.23 -4.89
CA TYR A 61 2.22 -5.14 -3.75
C TYR A 61 2.41 -6.60 -4.18
N PHE A 62 2.72 -7.46 -3.23
CA PHE A 62 2.90 -8.88 -3.54
C PHE A 62 1.55 -9.57 -3.71
N HIS A 63 0.73 -9.63 -2.67
CA HIS A 63 -0.66 -10.09 -2.74
C HIS A 63 -1.52 -9.33 -1.72
N SER A 64 -2.83 -9.29 -1.95
CA SER A 64 -3.77 -8.58 -1.11
C SER A 64 -4.44 -9.47 -0.07
N MET A 65 -4.87 -8.83 1.02
CA MET A 65 -5.74 -9.37 2.06
C MET A 65 -7.11 -8.67 2.01
N PRO A 66 -8.10 -9.10 2.84
CA PRO A 66 -9.44 -8.50 2.80
C PRO A 66 -9.51 -6.99 3.00
N ALA A 67 -8.55 -6.38 3.70
CA ALA A 67 -8.55 -4.93 3.90
C ALA A 67 -8.34 -4.18 2.58
N ALA A 68 -7.36 -4.56 1.77
CA ALA A 68 -7.17 -3.97 0.44
C ALA A 68 -8.31 -4.36 -0.51
N ALA A 69 -8.73 -5.63 -0.49
CA ALA A 69 -9.79 -6.15 -1.35
C ALA A 69 -11.12 -5.40 -1.22
N THR A 70 -11.46 -4.96 -0.01
CA THR A 70 -12.73 -4.26 0.28
C THR A 70 -12.61 -2.74 0.29
N THR A 71 -11.45 -2.20 -0.07
CA THR A 71 -11.17 -0.77 -0.10
C THR A 71 -10.55 -0.36 -1.43
N VAL A 72 -9.24 -0.22 -1.49
CA VAL A 72 -8.52 0.31 -2.67
C VAL A 72 -8.57 -0.61 -3.89
N LEU A 73 -8.71 -1.91 -3.70
CA LEU A 73 -8.85 -2.90 -4.78
C LEU A 73 -10.33 -3.20 -5.15
N ASP A 74 -11.26 -2.35 -4.74
CA ASP A 74 -12.62 -2.40 -5.27
C ASP A 74 -12.60 -1.99 -6.76
N TYR A 75 -13.35 -2.72 -7.60
CA TYR A 75 -13.40 -2.50 -9.05
C TYR A 75 -13.74 -1.05 -9.44
N ARG A 76 -14.55 -0.35 -8.63
CA ARG A 76 -14.93 1.06 -8.84
C ARG A 76 -13.75 2.04 -8.85
N HIS A 77 -12.59 1.63 -8.33
CA HIS A 77 -11.38 2.46 -8.31
C HIS A 77 -10.43 2.24 -9.48
N MET A 78 -10.68 1.23 -10.31
CA MET A 78 -9.75 0.81 -11.35
C MET A 78 -9.60 1.80 -12.51
N ASP A 79 -10.33 2.90 -12.50
CA ASP A 79 -10.11 4.06 -13.39
C ASP A 79 -9.09 5.05 -12.82
N LYS A 80 -8.85 5.02 -11.51
CA LYS A 80 -8.05 5.99 -10.76
C LYS A 80 -6.80 5.37 -10.15
N LEU A 81 -6.81 4.05 -9.94
CA LEU A 81 -5.73 3.29 -9.34
C LEU A 81 -5.42 2.06 -10.19
N THR A 82 -4.16 1.88 -10.54
CA THR A 82 -3.67 0.71 -11.27
C THR A 82 -2.93 -0.22 -10.32
N PRO A 83 -3.46 -1.42 -10.02
CA PRO A 83 -2.75 -2.43 -9.25
C PRO A 83 -1.59 -3.04 -10.05
N HIS A 84 -0.42 -3.11 -9.44
CA HIS A 84 0.76 -3.82 -9.91
C HIS A 84 1.04 -4.94 -8.92
N CYS A 85 0.49 -6.14 -9.16
CA CYS A 85 0.59 -7.25 -8.23
C CYS A 85 1.63 -8.29 -8.68
N MET A 86 2.36 -8.84 -7.72
CA MET A 86 3.38 -9.87 -7.96
C MET A 86 2.83 -11.29 -7.79
N PHE A 87 1.61 -11.42 -7.27
CA PHE A 87 0.91 -12.69 -7.11
C PHE A 87 -0.60 -12.50 -7.34
N LEU A 88 -1.17 -13.35 -8.23
CA LEU A 88 -2.60 -13.32 -8.53
C LEU A 88 -3.40 -14.17 -7.53
N GLY A 89 -3.80 -13.55 -6.43
CA GLY A 89 -4.69 -14.11 -5.44
C GLY A 89 -6.16 -14.15 -5.89
N PRO A 90 -7.08 -14.55 -5.01
CA PRO A 90 -8.52 -14.57 -5.34
C PRO A 90 -9.07 -13.19 -5.71
N THR A 91 -8.65 -12.13 -5.00
CA THR A 91 -9.06 -10.74 -5.25
C THR A 91 -8.63 -10.28 -6.64
N GLU A 92 -7.36 -10.49 -6.95
CA GLU A 92 -6.78 -10.08 -8.24
C GLU A 92 -7.43 -10.82 -9.41
N ARG A 93 -7.71 -12.12 -9.25
CA ARG A 93 -8.41 -12.89 -10.28
C ARG A 93 -9.84 -12.39 -10.50
N ALA A 94 -10.57 -12.05 -9.43
CA ALA A 94 -11.90 -11.48 -9.56
C ALA A 94 -11.88 -10.12 -10.27
N LEU A 95 -10.87 -9.29 -10.01
CA LEU A 95 -10.68 -8.02 -10.72
C LEU A 95 -10.35 -8.24 -12.22
N VAL A 96 -9.52 -9.25 -12.54
CA VAL A 96 -9.23 -9.61 -13.93
C VAL A 96 -10.51 -10.04 -14.64
N GLU A 97 -11.31 -10.93 -14.04
CA GLU A 97 -12.58 -11.40 -14.60
C GLU A 97 -13.57 -10.24 -14.84
N ALA A 98 -13.69 -9.32 -13.88
CA ALA A 98 -14.54 -8.14 -14.03
C ALA A 98 -14.03 -7.22 -15.15
N GLY A 99 -12.72 -7.00 -15.23
CA GLY A 99 -12.12 -6.21 -16.29
C GLY A 99 -12.31 -6.82 -17.67
N GLU A 100 -12.14 -8.14 -17.80
CA GLU A 100 -12.37 -8.86 -19.06
C GLU A 100 -13.84 -8.75 -19.52
N ALA A 101 -14.79 -8.83 -18.59
CA ALA A 101 -16.21 -8.63 -18.89
C ALA A 101 -16.50 -7.23 -19.47
N ASP A 102 -15.77 -6.23 -19.05
CA ASP A 102 -15.86 -4.84 -19.52
C ASP A 102 -14.89 -4.54 -20.69
N GLY A 103 -14.15 -5.53 -21.17
CA GLY A 103 -13.18 -5.38 -22.25
C GLY A 103 -11.95 -4.52 -21.88
N ARG A 104 -11.58 -4.45 -20.60
CA ARG A 104 -10.46 -3.62 -20.10
C ARG A 104 -9.48 -4.43 -19.25
N LYS A 105 -8.20 -4.06 -19.36
CA LYS A 105 -7.17 -4.54 -18.46
C LYS A 105 -7.13 -3.64 -17.22
N VAL A 106 -7.33 -4.22 -16.04
CA VAL A 106 -7.37 -3.48 -14.77
C VAL A 106 -6.20 -3.81 -13.83
N ILE A 107 -5.48 -4.92 -14.07
CA ILE A 107 -4.33 -5.35 -13.27
C ILE A 107 -3.08 -5.47 -14.13
N ASN A 108 -1.96 -4.99 -13.63
CA ASN A 108 -0.64 -5.31 -14.13
C ASN A 108 -0.02 -6.41 -13.27
N PHE A 109 0.04 -7.61 -13.82
CA PHE A 109 0.77 -8.70 -13.19
C PHE A 109 2.27 -8.53 -13.44
N VAL A 110 3.07 -8.53 -12.36
CA VAL A 110 4.52 -8.36 -12.40
C VAL A 110 5.18 -9.65 -11.93
N PRO A 111 5.59 -10.54 -12.85
CA PRO A 111 6.21 -11.81 -12.50
C PRO A 111 7.61 -11.57 -11.92
N VAL A 112 7.75 -11.71 -10.62
CA VAL A 112 9.00 -11.54 -9.88
C VAL A 112 9.10 -12.62 -8.81
N ALA A 113 10.31 -13.15 -8.58
CA ALA A 113 10.53 -14.03 -7.44
C ALA A 113 10.43 -13.21 -6.14
N PHE A 114 9.90 -13.80 -5.08
CA PHE A 114 9.71 -13.08 -3.81
C PHE A 114 11.02 -12.49 -3.28
N SER A 115 12.13 -13.22 -3.44
CA SER A 115 13.48 -12.77 -3.08
C SER A 115 13.99 -11.56 -3.87
N ASP A 116 13.44 -11.30 -5.06
CA ASP A 116 13.84 -10.20 -5.94
C ASP A 116 12.94 -8.96 -5.78
N ALA A 117 11.80 -9.11 -5.10
CA ALA A 117 10.86 -8.01 -4.88
C ALA A 117 11.50 -6.79 -4.16
N PRO A 118 12.35 -6.95 -3.11
CA PRO A 118 13.05 -5.84 -2.50
C PRO A 118 13.87 -5.03 -3.49
N ARG A 119 14.67 -5.72 -4.31
CA ARG A 119 15.51 -5.07 -5.32
C ARG A 119 14.68 -4.38 -6.39
N MET A 120 13.60 -5.02 -6.85
CA MET A 120 12.70 -4.41 -7.83
C MET A 120 12.11 -3.10 -7.31
N LEU A 121 11.61 -3.08 -6.07
CA LEU A 121 11.00 -1.89 -5.47
C LEU A 121 12.02 -0.77 -5.24
N SER A 122 13.27 -1.10 -4.84
CA SER A 122 14.28 -0.10 -4.52
C SER A 122 15.09 0.40 -5.73
N GLU A 123 15.28 -0.44 -6.77
CA GLU A 123 16.16 -0.11 -7.89
C GLU A 123 15.40 0.24 -9.19
N HIS A 124 14.15 -0.24 -9.35
CA HIS A 124 13.42 -0.12 -10.61
C HIS A 124 12.10 0.63 -10.50
N ILE A 125 11.55 0.75 -9.28
CA ILE A 125 10.32 1.51 -9.03
C ILE A 125 10.71 2.76 -8.24
N GLU A 126 10.42 3.93 -8.79
CA GLU A 126 10.53 5.19 -8.04
C GLU A 126 9.34 5.27 -7.07
N LEU A 127 9.52 4.63 -5.91
CA LEU A 127 8.47 4.52 -4.91
C LEU A 127 8.34 5.83 -4.14
N ASP A 128 7.15 6.47 -4.21
CA ASP A 128 6.88 7.72 -3.49
C ASP A 128 6.47 7.48 -2.05
N ARG A 129 5.71 6.40 -1.80
CA ARG A 129 5.14 6.10 -0.49
C ARG A 129 5.15 4.61 -0.20
N PHE A 130 5.56 4.26 1.02
CA PHE A 130 5.39 2.92 1.58
C PHE A 130 4.54 2.98 2.84
N VAL A 131 3.51 2.13 2.92
CA VAL A 131 2.51 2.16 4.00
C VAL A 131 2.39 0.80 4.69
N PRO A 132 3.28 0.47 5.64
CA PRO A 132 3.24 -0.76 6.41
C PRO A 132 2.47 -0.60 7.73
N VAL A 133 2.12 -1.73 8.34
CA VAL A 133 1.79 -1.80 9.77
C VAL A 133 3.08 -1.99 10.56
N VAL A 134 3.25 -1.21 11.60
CA VAL A 134 4.38 -1.33 12.53
C VAL A 134 3.90 -1.35 13.99
N SER A 135 4.75 -1.80 14.91
CA SER A 135 4.47 -1.70 16.34
C SER A 135 4.39 -0.23 16.79
N PRO A 136 3.81 0.06 17.96
CA PRO A 136 4.08 1.32 18.63
C PRO A 136 5.59 1.54 18.81
N MET A 137 6.03 2.80 18.82
CA MET A 137 7.44 3.12 19.00
C MET A 137 7.95 2.62 20.37
N GLY A 138 9.05 1.89 20.35
CA GLY A 138 9.74 1.44 21.54
C GLY A 138 10.49 2.56 22.25
N LYS A 139 10.91 2.34 23.50
CA LYS A 139 11.63 3.31 24.35
C LYS A 139 12.94 3.85 23.76
N HIS A 140 13.48 3.18 22.75
CA HIS A 140 14.73 3.56 22.08
C HIS A 140 14.50 4.23 20.71
N GLY A 141 13.25 4.59 20.36
CA GLY A 141 12.91 5.24 19.10
C GLY A 141 12.80 4.31 17.91
N PHE A 142 12.71 2.99 18.11
CA PHE A 142 12.57 2.00 17.04
C PHE A 142 11.14 1.48 16.95
N PHE A 143 10.74 1.16 15.72
CA PHE A 143 9.54 0.40 15.41
C PHE A 143 9.91 -1.03 15.04
N SER A 144 9.00 -1.96 15.26
CA SER A 144 9.12 -3.33 14.77
C SER A 144 8.12 -3.52 13.63
N ILE A 145 8.57 -4.11 12.53
CA ILE A 145 7.70 -4.59 11.45
C ILE A 145 7.08 -5.96 11.75
N GLY A 146 7.36 -6.51 12.94
CA GLY A 146 6.76 -7.74 13.44
C GLY A 146 7.15 -8.96 12.62
N THR A 147 6.14 -9.65 12.09
CA THR A 147 6.31 -10.86 11.26
C THR A 147 6.48 -10.56 9.77
N ASN A 148 6.47 -9.29 9.37
CA ASN A 148 6.43 -8.86 7.98
C ASN A 148 7.75 -8.23 7.52
N ASP A 149 8.87 -8.85 7.88
CA ASP A 149 10.19 -8.49 7.39
C ASP A 149 10.44 -9.17 6.03
N ASP A 150 9.70 -8.72 5.05
CA ASP A 150 9.81 -9.12 3.65
C ASP A 150 10.55 -8.03 2.84
N TYR A 151 9.91 -7.43 1.85
CA TYR A 151 10.44 -6.23 1.19
C TYR A 151 10.28 -4.95 2.03
N ALA A 152 9.56 -5.01 3.14
CA ALA A 152 9.26 -3.84 3.97
C ALA A 152 10.50 -3.18 4.58
N SER A 153 11.56 -3.95 4.84
CA SER A 153 12.81 -3.39 5.37
C SER A 153 13.66 -2.68 4.30
N THR A 154 13.33 -2.85 3.03
CA THR A 154 14.09 -2.28 1.89
C THR A 154 13.32 -1.15 1.19
N ALA A 155 11.99 -1.21 1.23
CA ALA A 155 11.11 -0.18 0.69
C ALA A 155 11.05 1.04 1.61
#